data_edb620b81b1644c83132e11f8aa3bf30
#
_entry.id   edb620b81b1644c83132e11f8aa3bf30
#
_cell.length_a   1.000
_cell.length_b   1.000
_cell.length_c   1.000
_cell.angle_alpha   90.00
_cell.angle_beta   90.00
_cell.angle_gamma   90.00
#
_symmetry.space_group_name_H-M   'P 1'
#
loop_
_entity.id
_entity.type
_entity.pdbx_description
1 polymer ?
#
loop_
_entity_poly.entity_id
_entity_poly.type
_entity_poly.pdbx_seq_one_letter_code
_entity_poly.pdbx_strand_id
1 'polypeptide(L)'
;MSSIRNNTVRSNGTGEESLLDAARDCVLAVGWRRTTMTDVARRAGVSRMTVYRRWPDMNALTADLMTREFTGAGTALHEDAGTPINAAEIARAVTTAATQICTDPLFVKMVDVDPELLLPYLLNRRGRVQDLLLSTLTSHIRAGQRHGDVRKGRPDVLARTVLLLAHGYVVSSSTMIEDRYTDRIARRELTTAVESYLR
;
A
#
# COMPACT_ATOMS: atom_id res chain seq x y z
N MET A 1 8.03 -29.34 44.31
CA MET A 1 8.19 -27.93 43.92
C MET A 1 8.47 -27.91 42.41
N SER A 2 7.42 -27.71 41.65
CA SER A 2 7.47 -27.82 40.17
C SER A 2 7.54 -26.42 39.56
N SER A 3 8.62 -26.16 38.86
CA SER A 3 8.87 -24.88 38.18
C SER A 3 8.10 -24.86 36.88
N ILE A 4 7.08 -24.03 36.80
CA ILE A 4 6.31 -23.78 35.58
C ILE A 4 7.15 -22.84 34.70
N ARG A 5 7.77 -23.38 33.65
CA ARG A 5 8.35 -22.58 32.56
C ARG A 5 7.21 -22.07 31.69
N ASN A 6 6.98 -20.79 31.79
CA ASN A 6 6.10 -20.04 30.87
C ASN A 6 6.75 -20.01 29.49
N ASN A 7 6.31 -20.90 28.61
CA ASN A 7 6.74 -20.95 27.21
C ASN A 7 5.85 -20.01 26.40
N THR A 8 6.24 -18.73 26.33
CA THR A 8 5.62 -17.78 25.44
C THR A 8 5.92 -18.21 24.01
N VAL A 9 4.93 -18.79 23.34
CA VAL A 9 4.99 -19.10 21.90
C VAL A 9 5.14 -17.78 21.15
N ARG A 10 6.38 -17.43 20.83
CA ARG A 10 6.66 -16.43 19.78
C ARG A 10 6.31 -17.10 18.46
N SER A 11 5.28 -16.58 17.79
CA SER A 11 4.99 -16.90 16.40
C SER A 11 6.25 -16.64 15.57
N ASN A 12 6.83 -17.70 15.01
CA ASN A 12 7.91 -17.62 14.03
C ASN A 12 7.36 -17.03 12.72
N GLY A 13 7.23 -15.71 12.66
CA GLY A 13 7.30 -15.00 11.40
C GLY A 13 8.66 -15.33 10.76
N THR A 14 8.72 -15.51 9.46
CA THR A 14 9.98 -15.71 8.75
C THR A 14 10.96 -14.63 9.19
N GLY A 15 12.26 -14.90 9.27
CA GLY A 15 13.24 -13.91 9.73
C GLY A 15 13.19 -12.58 8.98
N GLU A 16 12.61 -12.56 7.77
CA GLU A 16 12.34 -11.39 6.95
C GLU A 16 11.23 -10.52 7.51
N GLU A 17 10.09 -11.10 7.90
CA GLU A 17 8.97 -10.36 8.51
C GLU A 17 9.40 -9.64 9.79
N SER A 18 10.15 -10.31 10.65
CA SER A 18 10.68 -9.71 11.87
C SER A 18 11.64 -8.53 11.59
N LEU A 19 12.42 -8.59 10.51
CA LEU A 19 13.29 -7.49 10.09
C LEU A 19 12.50 -6.31 9.52
N LEU A 20 11.44 -6.58 8.75
CA LEU A 20 10.54 -5.55 8.24
C LEU A 20 9.72 -4.90 9.37
N ASP A 21 9.30 -5.67 10.39
CA ASP A 21 8.67 -5.10 11.59
C ASP A 21 9.61 -4.16 12.34
N ALA A 22 10.86 -4.58 12.53
CA ALA A 22 11.87 -3.74 13.14
C ALA A 22 12.15 -2.46 12.33
N ALA A 23 12.17 -2.56 11.01
CA ALA A 23 12.32 -1.41 10.12
C ALA A 23 11.13 -0.45 10.22
N ARG A 24 9.90 -0.99 10.18
CA ARG A 24 8.67 -0.22 10.37
C ARG A 24 8.70 0.57 11.67
N ASP A 25 9.03 -0.08 12.75
CA ASP A 25 9.12 0.54 14.06
C ASP A 25 10.19 1.64 14.14
N CYS A 26 11.36 1.43 13.51
CA CYS A 26 12.40 2.46 13.45
C CYS A 26 11.90 3.69 12.68
N VAL A 27 11.27 3.47 11.51
CA VAL A 27 10.74 4.56 10.69
C VAL A 27 9.65 5.35 11.43
N LEU A 28 8.72 4.67 12.08
CA LEU A 28 7.68 5.33 12.87
C LEU A 28 8.27 6.18 14.01
N ALA A 29 9.35 5.70 14.62
CA ALA A 29 10.00 6.41 15.72
C ALA A 29 10.71 7.69 15.26
N VAL A 30 11.53 7.63 14.21
CA VAL A 30 12.46 8.72 13.86
C VAL A 30 12.36 9.23 12.42
N GLY A 31 11.53 8.62 11.56
CA GLY A 31 11.43 8.91 10.12
C GLY A 31 12.40 8.08 9.27
N TRP A 32 12.19 8.11 7.96
CA TRP A 32 12.95 7.32 6.98
C TRP A 32 14.42 7.73 6.91
N ARG A 33 14.70 9.02 6.79
CA ARG A 33 16.07 9.55 6.66
C ARG A 33 16.97 9.27 7.86
N ARG A 34 16.39 9.20 9.05
CA ARG A 34 17.14 8.93 10.29
C ARG A 34 17.27 7.45 10.59
N THR A 35 16.50 6.60 9.93
CA THR A 35 16.59 5.15 10.10
C THR A 35 17.76 4.59 9.32
N THR A 36 18.59 3.79 9.98
CA THR A 36 19.75 3.12 9.36
C THR A 36 19.59 1.61 9.43
N MET A 37 20.30 0.89 8.53
CA MET A 37 20.39 -0.59 8.56
C MET A 37 20.88 -1.10 9.91
N THR A 38 21.72 -0.31 10.59
CA THR A 38 22.23 -0.61 11.93
C THR A 38 21.14 -0.52 12.99
N ASP A 39 20.26 0.48 12.90
CA ASP A 39 19.13 0.62 13.84
C ASP A 39 18.16 -0.53 13.69
N VAL A 40 17.86 -0.91 12.45
CA VAL A 40 17.01 -2.08 12.14
C VAL A 40 17.62 -3.36 12.71
N ALA A 41 18.94 -3.62 12.48
CA ALA A 41 19.61 -4.80 13.01
C ALA A 41 19.56 -4.85 14.55
N ARG A 42 19.86 -3.70 15.21
CA ARG A 42 19.81 -3.57 16.66
C ARG A 42 18.42 -3.83 17.21
N ARG A 43 17.39 -3.28 16.57
CA ARG A 43 15.99 -3.44 17.00
C ARG A 43 15.50 -4.87 16.80
N ALA A 44 15.89 -5.50 15.71
CA ALA A 44 15.56 -6.91 15.42
C ALA A 44 16.37 -7.91 16.23
N GLY A 45 17.39 -7.49 16.98
CA GLY A 45 18.27 -8.37 17.76
C GLY A 45 19.17 -9.26 16.91
N VAL A 46 19.57 -8.80 15.70
CA VAL A 46 20.41 -9.56 14.77
C VAL A 46 21.71 -8.81 14.44
N SER A 47 22.65 -9.51 13.79
CA SER A 47 23.86 -8.86 13.28
C SER A 47 23.55 -7.95 12.08
N ARG A 48 24.36 -6.90 11.89
CA ARG A 48 24.29 -6.04 10.68
C ARG A 48 24.40 -6.87 9.40
N MET A 49 25.29 -7.86 9.39
CA MET A 49 25.49 -8.74 8.24
C MET A 49 24.22 -9.51 7.87
N THR A 50 23.37 -9.84 8.85
CA THR A 50 22.09 -10.50 8.60
C THR A 50 21.17 -9.61 7.78
N VAL A 51 21.10 -8.31 8.10
CA VAL A 51 20.28 -7.33 7.37
C VAL A 51 20.88 -7.06 5.98
N TYR A 52 22.21 -6.79 5.89
CA TYR A 52 22.88 -6.53 4.61
C TYR A 52 22.85 -7.71 3.63
N ARG A 53 22.82 -8.94 4.13
CA ARG A 53 22.65 -10.13 3.28
C ARG A 53 21.30 -10.14 2.59
N ARG A 54 20.28 -9.56 3.20
CA ARG A 54 18.92 -9.52 2.64
C ARG A 54 18.70 -8.29 1.77
N TRP A 55 19.14 -7.13 2.25
CA TRP A 55 19.01 -5.85 1.54
C TRP A 55 20.38 -5.17 1.45
N PRO A 56 20.84 -4.85 0.24
CA PRO A 56 22.15 -4.23 0.06
C PRO A 56 22.21 -2.80 0.62
N ASP A 57 21.06 -2.11 0.68
CA ASP A 57 20.95 -0.74 1.17
C ASP A 57 19.56 -0.43 1.73
N MET A 58 19.40 0.78 2.29
CA MET A 58 18.13 1.27 2.82
C MET A 58 17.05 1.39 1.75
N ASN A 59 17.39 1.68 0.49
CA ASN A 59 16.39 1.83 -0.57
C ASN A 59 15.74 0.48 -0.89
N ALA A 60 16.52 -0.60 -0.91
CA ALA A 60 16.01 -1.95 -1.12
C ALA A 60 15.09 -2.39 0.03
N LEU A 61 15.51 -2.15 1.29
CA LEU A 61 14.70 -2.42 2.48
C LEU A 61 13.42 -1.58 2.48
N THR A 62 13.53 -0.29 2.18
CA THR A 62 12.38 0.62 2.05
C THR A 62 11.37 0.12 1.02
N ALA A 63 11.85 -0.30 -0.16
CA ALA A 63 10.98 -0.79 -1.22
C ALA A 63 10.22 -2.07 -0.82
N ASP A 64 10.85 -2.97 -0.08
CA ASP A 64 10.20 -4.18 0.43
C ASP A 64 9.23 -3.87 1.56
N LEU A 65 9.59 -2.99 2.50
CA LEU A 65 8.70 -2.54 3.57
C LEU A 65 7.45 -1.86 2.99
N MET A 66 7.62 -0.91 2.06
CA MET A 66 6.51 -0.25 1.37
C MET A 66 5.62 -1.25 0.62
N THR A 67 6.24 -2.24 -0.03
CA THR A 67 5.50 -3.28 -0.75
C THR A 67 4.65 -4.08 0.24
N ARG A 68 5.21 -4.53 1.36
CA ARG A 68 4.48 -5.28 2.39
C ARG A 68 3.29 -4.47 2.94
N GLU A 69 3.55 -3.25 3.41
CA GLU A 69 2.53 -2.43 4.08
C GLU A 69 1.39 -2.04 3.11
N PHE A 70 1.71 -1.63 1.89
CA PHE A 70 0.69 -1.14 0.96
C PHE A 70 0.08 -2.22 0.05
N THR A 71 0.68 -3.40 -0.04
CA THR A 71 0.02 -4.54 -0.71
C THR A 71 -1.20 -4.99 0.10
N GLY A 72 -1.15 -4.93 1.43
CA GLY A 72 -2.28 -5.20 2.31
C GLY A 72 -3.49 -4.30 2.04
N ALA A 73 -3.27 -3.03 1.67
CA ALA A 73 -4.36 -2.14 1.26
C ALA A 73 -5.08 -2.59 -0.02
N GLY A 74 -4.39 -3.35 -0.88
CA GLY A 74 -4.97 -3.93 -2.10
C GLY A 74 -5.64 -5.30 -1.90
N THR A 75 -5.64 -5.90 -0.69
CA THR A 75 -6.23 -7.23 -0.47
C THR A 75 -7.72 -7.28 -0.76
N ALA A 76 -8.45 -6.19 -0.58
CA ALA A 76 -9.85 -6.07 -1.00
C ALA A 76 -10.08 -6.33 -2.51
N LEU A 77 -9.00 -6.22 -3.32
CA LEU A 77 -8.99 -6.59 -4.74
C LEU A 77 -8.40 -7.98 -4.97
N HIS A 78 -7.77 -8.62 -3.97
CA HIS A 78 -7.07 -9.89 -4.15
C HIS A 78 -7.88 -11.11 -3.74
N GLU A 79 -8.89 -10.97 -2.89
CA GLU A 79 -9.56 -12.13 -2.28
C GLU A 79 -10.29 -13.04 -3.27
N ASP A 80 -10.49 -12.60 -4.54
CA ASP A 80 -11.06 -13.45 -5.58
C ASP A 80 -10.62 -13.06 -6.99
N ALA A 81 -9.39 -13.29 -7.34
CA ALA A 81 -8.89 -13.04 -8.71
C ALA A 81 -9.64 -13.80 -9.83
N GLY A 82 -10.61 -14.65 -9.47
CA GLY A 82 -11.48 -15.41 -10.37
C GLY A 82 -12.96 -15.03 -10.32
N THR A 83 -13.40 -14.25 -9.31
CA THR A 83 -14.79 -13.82 -9.21
C THR A 83 -15.02 -12.61 -10.10
N PRO A 84 -16.08 -12.59 -10.92
CA PRO A 84 -16.43 -11.41 -11.73
C PRO A 84 -16.78 -10.26 -10.79
N ILE A 85 -15.99 -9.19 -10.85
CA ILE A 85 -16.23 -7.98 -10.08
C ILE A 85 -16.85 -6.94 -11.01
N ASN A 86 -17.99 -6.37 -10.65
CA ASN A 86 -18.64 -5.30 -11.39
C ASN A 86 -17.97 -3.94 -11.14
N ALA A 87 -18.33 -2.93 -11.94
CA ALA A 87 -17.75 -1.59 -11.84
C ALA A 87 -17.88 -0.97 -10.43
N ALA A 88 -19.02 -1.19 -9.75
CA ALA A 88 -19.26 -0.68 -8.39
C ALA A 88 -18.34 -1.35 -7.34
N GLU A 89 -18.09 -2.65 -7.48
CA GLU A 89 -17.20 -3.40 -6.60
C GLU A 89 -15.75 -2.96 -6.79
N ILE A 90 -15.28 -2.81 -8.03
CA ILE A 90 -13.96 -2.25 -8.33
C ILE A 90 -13.83 -0.86 -7.71
N ALA A 91 -14.81 0.01 -7.87
CA ALA A 91 -14.79 1.37 -7.34
C ALA A 91 -14.70 1.39 -5.81
N ARG A 92 -15.49 0.55 -5.12
CA ARG A 92 -15.43 0.44 -3.66
C ARG A 92 -14.07 -0.08 -3.18
N ALA A 93 -13.54 -1.11 -3.81
CA ALA A 93 -12.24 -1.67 -3.46
C ALA A 93 -11.10 -0.66 -3.66
N VAL A 94 -11.11 0.08 -4.77
CA VAL A 94 -10.14 1.16 -5.04
C VAL A 94 -10.22 2.26 -3.98
N THR A 95 -11.44 2.71 -3.64
CA THR A 95 -11.62 3.75 -2.61
C THR A 95 -11.20 3.27 -1.23
N THR A 96 -11.48 2.01 -0.88
CA THR A 96 -11.06 1.39 0.38
C THR A 96 -9.54 1.35 0.44
N ALA A 97 -8.86 0.84 -0.58
CA ALA A 97 -7.41 0.78 -0.65
C ALA A 97 -6.77 2.18 -0.56
N ALA A 98 -7.28 3.16 -1.30
CA ALA A 98 -6.80 4.55 -1.23
C ALA A 98 -6.96 5.15 0.17
N THR A 99 -8.10 4.90 0.83
CA THR A 99 -8.35 5.36 2.20
C THR A 99 -7.42 4.70 3.22
N GLN A 100 -7.19 3.39 3.10
CA GLN A 100 -6.27 2.66 3.96
C GLN A 100 -4.85 3.22 3.86
N ILE A 101 -4.39 3.53 2.64
CA ILE A 101 -3.07 4.16 2.44
C ILE A 101 -3.03 5.54 3.12
N CYS A 102 -4.03 6.40 2.94
CA CYS A 102 -4.07 7.72 3.56
C CYS A 102 -4.04 7.69 5.09
N THR A 103 -4.57 6.63 5.69
CA THR A 103 -4.65 6.46 7.15
C THR A 103 -3.54 5.59 7.73
N ASP A 104 -2.69 5.01 6.88
CA ASP A 104 -1.56 4.18 7.34
C ASP A 104 -0.51 5.05 8.05
N PRO A 105 -0.11 4.69 9.30
CA PRO A 105 0.83 5.50 10.06
C PRO A 105 2.19 5.68 9.39
N LEU A 106 2.64 4.70 8.59
CA LEU A 106 3.91 4.78 7.87
C LEU A 106 3.82 5.77 6.70
N PHE A 107 2.70 5.76 5.97
CA PHE A 107 2.43 6.71 4.91
C PHE A 107 2.30 8.14 5.45
N VAL A 108 1.52 8.33 6.51
CA VAL A 108 1.39 9.63 7.19
C VAL A 108 2.76 10.14 7.64
N LYS A 109 3.55 9.28 8.31
CA LYS A 109 4.90 9.64 8.74
C LYS A 109 5.81 10.05 7.58
N MET A 110 5.70 9.37 6.44
CA MET A 110 6.47 9.69 5.24
C MET A 110 6.06 11.05 4.65
N VAL A 111 4.76 11.31 4.54
CA VAL A 111 4.26 12.59 4.02
C VAL A 111 4.67 13.76 4.92
N ASP A 112 4.61 13.57 6.25
CA ASP A 112 4.88 14.65 7.22
C ASP A 112 6.36 14.96 7.40
N VAL A 113 7.23 13.95 7.29
CA VAL A 113 8.65 14.07 7.69
C VAL A 113 9.62 14.01 6.52
N ASP A 114 9.32 13.17 5.52
CA ASP A 114 10.23 12.86 4.41
C ASP A 114 9.47 12.84 3.05
N PRO A 115 8.65 13.87 2.70
CA PRO A 115 7.75 13.85 1.53
C PRO A 115 8.49 13.67 0.20
N GLU A 116 9.74 14.05 0.10
CA GLU A 116 10.57 13.87 -1.10
C GLU A 116 10.79 12.39 -1.47
N LEU A 117 10.56 11.44 -0.57
CA LEU A 117 10.62 10.01 -0.88
C LEU A 117 9.50 9.56 -1.81
N LEU A 118 8.39 10.31 -1.86
CA LEU A 118 7.27 10.06 -2.76
C LEU A 118 7.54 10.56 -4.18
N LEU A 119 8.30 11.63 -4.34
CA LEU A 119 8.48 12.33 -5.62
C LEU A 119 8.93 11.42 -6.77
N PRO A 120 9.90 10.50 -6.59
CA PRO A 120 10.29 9.59 -7.67
C PRO A 120 9.14 8.71 -8.17
N TYR A 121 8.23 8.31 -7.29
CA TYR A 121 7.09 7.44 -7.61
C TYR A 121 5.90 8.21 -8.17
N LEU A 122 5.84 9.51 -7.93
CA LEU A 122 4.80 10.39 -8.48
C LEU A 122 5.19 10.96 -9.84
N LEU A 123 6.49 11.22 -10.08
CA LEU A 123 6.95 11.99 -11.22
C LEU A 123 7.77 11.19 -12.23
N ASN A 124 8.55 10.19 -11.79
CA ASN A 124 9.60 9.62 -12.63
C ASN A 124 9.39 8.13 -12.95
N ARG A 125 8.92 7.33 -12.00
CA ARG A 125 8.80 5.87 -12.16
C ARG A 125 7.70 5.30 -11.29
N ARG A 126 7.16 4.16 -11.70
CA ARG A 126 6.29 3.38 -10.81
C ARG A 126 7.13 2.55 -9.84
N GLY A 127 6.58 2.34 -8.63
CA GLY A 127 7.09 1.37 -7.68
C GLY A 127 6.38 0.02 -7.80
N ARG A 128 6.89 -1.00 -7.12
CA ARG A 128 6.31 -2.37 -7.12
C ARG A 128 4.84 -2.41 -6.70
N VAL A 129 4.46 -1.60 -5.71
CA VAL A 129 3.04 -1.49 -5.27
C VAL A 129 2.15 -1.03 -6.42
N GLN A 130 2.57 0.02 -7.13
CA GLN A 130 1.80 0.57 -8.25
C GLN A 130 1.69 -0.43 -9.41
N ASP A 131 2.77 -1.18 -9.71
CA ASP A 131 2.75 -2.22 -10.75
C ASP A 131 1.84 -3.39 -10.36
N LEU A 132 1.82 -3.78 -9.09
CA LEU A 132 0.91 -4.81 -8.58
C LEU A 132 -0.55 -4.36 -8.66
N LEU A 133 -0.87 -3.16 -8.16
CA LEU A 133 -2.22 -2.59 -8.24
C LEU A 133 -2.70 -2.48 -9.69
N LEU A 134 -1.82 -2.05 -10.60
CA LEU A 134 -2.14 -1.95 -12.03
C LEU A 134 -2.42 -3.32 -12.65
N SER A 135 -1.64 -4.34 -12.31
CA SER A 135 -1.84 -5.71 -12.76
C SER A 135 -3.19 -6.26 -12.27
N THR A 136 -3.48 -6.09 -10.99
CA THR A 136 -4.73 -6.55 -10.36
C THR A 136 -5.94 -5.85 -10.96
N LEU A 137 -5.93 -4.52 -11.04
CA LEU A 137 -7.00 -3.74 -11.67
C LEU A 137 -7.23 -4.15 -13.13
N THR A 138 -6.16 -4.36 -13.90
CA THR A 138 -6.26 -4.81 -15.30
C THR A 138 -6.96 -6.16 -15.40
N SER A 139 -6.66 -7.09 -14.48
CA SER A 139 -7.28 -8.41 -14.44
C SER A 139 -8.77 -8.34 -14.10
N HIS A 140 -9.16 -7.55 -13.11
CA HIS A 140 -10.56 -7.37 -12.72
C HIS A 140 -11.38 -6.65 -13.80
N ILE A 141 -10.84 -5.59 -14.39
CA ILE A 141 -11.50 -4.89 -15.50
C ILE A 141 -11.72 -5.84 -16.68
N ARG A 142 -10.73 -6.67 -17.04
CA ARG A 142 -10.88 -7.68 -18.10
C ARG A 142 -11.95 -8.71 -17.75
N ALA A 143 -12.01 -9.15 -16.50
CA ALA A 143 -13.06 -10.06 -16.05
C ALA A 143 -14.45 -9.40 -16.14
N GLY A 144 -14.63 -8.20 -15.61
CA GLY A 144 -15.90 -7.44 -15.69
C GLY A 144 -16.34 -7.16 -17.13
N GLN A 145 -15.39 -6.92 -18.06
CA GLN A 145 -15.71 -6.77 -19.49
C GLN A 145 -16.26 -8.05 -20.11
N ARG A 146 -15.75 -9.23 -19.73
CA ARG A 146 -16.28 -10.52 -20.24
C ARG A 146 -17.71 -10.78 -19.78
N HIS A 147 -18.09 -10.28 -18.62
CA HIS A 147 -19.45 -10.40 -18.07
C HIS A 147 -20.39 -9.26 -18.48
N GLY A 148 -19.86 -8.22 -19.12
CA GLY A 148 -20.64 -7.05 -19.52
C GLY A 148 -20.86 -6.00 -18.41
N ASP A 149 -20.21 -6.15 -17.28
CA ASP A 149 -20.32 -5.29 -16.09
C ASP A 149 -19.39 -4.09 -16.11
N VAL A 150 -18.42 -4.08 -17.02
CA VAL A 150 -17.45 -3.00 -17.24
C VAL A 150 -17.45 -2.62 -18.72
N ARG A 151 -17.44 -1.31 -19.00
CA ARG A 151 -17.45 -0.78 -20.36
C ARG A 151 -16.34 -1.34 -21.25
N LYS A 152 -16.56 -1.36 -22.55
CA LYS A 152 -15.55 -1.75 -23.55
C LYS A 152 -14.39 -0.77 -23.56
N GLY A 153 -13.23 -1.27 -23.89
CA GLY A 153 -11.99 -0.50 -23.97
C GLY A 153 -10.78 -1.38 -23.63
N ARG A 154 -9.59 -0.83 -23.77
CA ARG A 154 -8.34 -1.52 -23.38
C ARG A 154 -8.25 -1.61 -21.84
N PRO A 155 -8.22 -2.80 -21.23
CA PRO A 155 -8.23 -2.96 -19.78
C PRO A 155 -7.06 -2.25 -19.10
N ASP A 156 -5.86 -2.30 -19.71
CA ASP A 156 -4.66 -1.65 -19.18
C ASP A 156 -4.76 -0.10 -19.18
N VAL A 157 -5.46 0.48 -20.15
CA VAL A 157 -5.72 1.93 -20.20
C VAL A 157 -6.73 2.33 -19.14
N LEU A 158 -7.83 1.56 -19.01
CA LEU A 158 -8.83 1.81 -17.98
C LEU A 158 -8.24 1.72 -16.56
N ALA A 159 -7.42 0.69 -16.32
CA ALA A 159 -6.73 0.50 -15.04
C ALA A 159 -5.80 1.66 -14.69
N ARG A 160 -5.04 2.20 -15.68
CA ARG A 160 -4.17 3.37 -15.46
C ARG A 160 -4.98 4.61 -15.07
N THR A 161 -6.11 4.84 -15.74
CA THR A 161 -6.97 5.99 -15.40
C THR A 161 -7.54 5.85 -14.00
N VAL A 162 -8.03 4.67 -13.63
CA VAL A 162 -8.51 4.40 -12.25
C VAL A 162 -7.39 4.62 -11.22
N LEU A 163 -6.18 4.14 -11.51
CA LEU A 163 -5.04 4.35 -10.62
C LEU A 163 -4.65 5.83 -10.50
N LEU A 164 -4.74 6.62 -11.57
CA LEU A 164 -4.51 8.07 -11.53
C LEU A 164 -5.55 8.80 -10.67
N LEU A 165 -6.82 8.43 -10.74
CA LEU A 165 -7.86 8.97 -9.86
C LEU A 165 -7.56 8.66 -8.39
N ALA A 166 -7.20 7.41 -8.09
CA ALA A 166 -6.83 6.99 -6.75
C ALA A 166 -5.56 7.71 -6.24
N HIS A 167 -4.54 7.87 -7.09
CA HIS A 167 -3.32 8.63 -6.74
C HIS A 167 -3.63 10.09 -6.44
N GLY A 168 -4.45 10.75 -7.25
CA GLY A 168 -4.88 12.12 -6.99
C GLY A 168 -5.52 12.25 -5.61
N TYR A 169 -6.40 11.30 -5.26
CA TYR A 169 -7.00 11.24 -3.94
C TYR A 169 -5.94 11.05 -2.84
N VAL A 170 -5.08 10.03 -2.94
CA VAL A 170 -4.07 9.71 -1.93
C VAL A 170 -3.12 10.87 -1.66
N VAL A 171 -2.73 11.61 -2.71
CA VAL A 171 -1.73 12.69 -2.58
C VAL A 171 -2.36 14.01 -2.14
N SER A 172 -3.59 14.30 -2.59
CA SER A 172 -4.14 15.66 -2.50
C SER A 172 -5.42 15.77 -1.67
N SER A 173 -6.03 14.66 -1.20
CA SER A 173 -7.30 14.75 -0.47
C SER A 173 -7.20 15.60 0.79
N SER A 174 -6.10 15.49 1.54
CA SER A 174 -5.88 16.26 2.77
C SER A 174 -5.90 17.78 2.56
N THR A 175 -5.48 18.24 1.38
CA THR A 175 -5.49 19.68 1.04
C THR A 175 -6.85 20.17 0.55
N MET A 176 -7.77 19.26 0.21
CA MET A 176 -9.11 19.57 -0.30
C MET A 176 -10.20 19.42 0.77
N ILE A 177 -9.89 18.71 1.88
CA ILE A 177 -10.86 18.49 2.96
C ILE A 177 -11.02 19.75 3.78
N GLU A 178 -12.26 20.21 3.90
CA GLU A 178 -12.70 21.39 4.68
C GLU A 178 -14.13 21.18 5.19
N ASP A 179 -14.70 22.11 5.92
CA ASP A 179 -16.03 22.00 6.57
C ASP A 179 -17.14 21.50 5.65
N ARG A 180 -17.14 21.92 4.38
CA ARG A 180 -18.18 21.53 3.38
C ARG A 180 -17.79 20.34 2.53
N TYR A 181 -16.50 20.01 2.43
CA TYR A 181 -15.99 18.87 1.67
C TYR A 181 -15.24 17.92 2.59
N THR A 182 -15.99 17.14 3.33
CA THR A 182 -15.45 16.20 4.33
C THR A 182 -14.85 14.96 3.68
N ASP A 183 -13.98 14.27 4.41
CA ASP A 183 -13.41 12.99 3.99
C ASP A 183 -14.46 11.96 3.54
N ARG A 184 -15.61 11.90 4.22
CA ARG A 184 -16.75 11.05 3.81
C ARG A 184 -17.29 11.43 2.43
N ILE A 185 -17.37 12.71 2.13
CA ILE A 185 -17.81 13.20 0.81
C ILE A 185 -16.75 12.86 -0.23
N ALA A 186 -15.48 13.15 0.04
CA ALA A 186 -14.37 12.87 -0.86
C ALA A 186 -14.30 11.38 -1.28
N ARG A 187 -14.46 10.46 -0.31
CA ARG A 187 -14.52 9.02 -0.58
C ARG A 187 -15.71 8.64 -1.46
N ARG A 188 -16.88 9.17 -1.17
CA ARG A 188 -18.08 8.91 -1.99
C ARG A 188 -17.88 9.40 -3.41
N GLU A 189 -17.36 10.60 -3.59
CA GLU A 189 -17.11 11.16 -4.92
C GLU A 189 -16.04 10.38 -5.69
N LEU A 190 -14.96 9.92 -5.03
CA LEU A 190 -13.99 9.03 -5.66
C LEU A 190 -14.65 7.72 -6.13
N THR A 191 -15.48 7.10 -5.28
CA THR A 191 -16.21 5.88 -5.64
C THR A 191 -17.11 6.13 -6.84
N THR A 192 -17.90 7.21 -6.83
CA THR A 192 -18.78 7.59 -7.93
C THR A 192 -18.02 7.84 -9.23
N ALA A 193 -16.87 8.54 -9.16
CA ALA A 193 -16.04 8.84 -10.32
C ALA A 193 -15.48 7.57 -10.96
N VAL A 194 -14.92 6.66 -10.14
CA VAL A 194 -14.36 5.38 -10.63
C VAL A 194 -15.47 4.50 -11.20
N GLU A 195 -16.61 4.36 -10.52
CA GLU A 195 -17.74 3.56 -10.99
C GLU A 195 -18.29 4.10 -12.31
N SER A 196 -18.57 5.40 -12.39
CA SER A 196 -19.08 6.04 -13.60
C SER A 196 -18.11 5.93 -14.77
N TYR A 197 -16.81 6.00 -14.51
CA TYR A 197 -15.78 5.81 -15.53
C TYR A 197 -15.73 4.39 -16.07
N LEU A 198 -16.02 3.39 -15.26
CA LEU A 198 -15.98 1.96 -15.64
C LEU A 198 -17.30 1.42 -16.21
N ARG A 199 -18.40 2.11 -16.05
CA ARG A 199 -19.70 1.80 -16.70
C ARG A 199 -19.70 2.25 -18.16
#